data_816505a95a699ac9f8eaf33af25b7145
#
_entry.id   816505a95a699ac9f8eaf33af25b7145
#
_cell.length_a   1.000
_cell.length_b   1.000
_cell.length_c   1.000
_cell.angle_alpha   90.00
_cell.angle_beta   90.00
_cell.angle_gamma   90.00
#
_symmetry.space_group_name_H-M   'P 1'
#
loop_
_entity.id
_entity.type
_entity.pdbx_description
1 polymer ?
#
loop_
_entity_poly.entity_id
_entity_poly.type
_entity_poly.pdbx_seq_one_letter_code
_entity_poly.pdbx_strand_id
1 'polypeptide(L)'
;MTALDILHTWATNSDVEIDVVNDHHSVVVLPGEKKLKTAVSVKESHHSLDCQAFIIRRPDENHLTFATYLLRKNLELSMTAFAVDHLGDVYLRAAIPREAVTEDLIDRLMGEFLTVADSSFNELLVRGFITSMKKEWEWRVSRGESTRNLEAFRKILDPDSQKSDTHMSE
;
A
#
# COMPACT_ATOMS: atom_id res chain seq x y z
N MET A 1 27.06 12.84 -8.68
CA MET A 1 25.89 11.94 -8.76
C MET A 1 25.04 12.20 -7.53
N THR A 2 23.82 12.62 -7.71
CA THR A 2 22.85 12.84 -6.63
C THR A 2 22.16 11.53 -6.24
N ALA A 3 21.47 11.49 -5.10
CA ALA A 3 20.70 10.32 -4.74
C ALA A 3 19.54 10.06 -5.73
N LEU A 4 18.98 11.11 -6.31
CA LEU A 4 17.98 10.97 -7.39
C LEU A 4 18.60 10.46 -8.70
N ASP A 5 19.85 10.79 -9.03
CA ASP A 5 20.51 10.20 -10.21
C ASP A 5 20.65 8.67 -10.05
N ILE A 6 20.97 8.20 -8.83
CA ILE A 6 21.04 6.76 -8.53
C ILE A 6 19.64 6.12 -8.67
N LEU A 7 18.60 6.78 -8.15
CA LEU A 7 17.20 6.32 -8.30
C LEU A 7 16.80 6.20 -9.77
N HIS A 8 17.12 7.21 -10.61
CA HIS A 8 16.79 7.20 -12.03
C HIS A 8 17.55 6.08 -12.77
N THR A 9 18.81 5.86 -12.42
CA THR A 9 19.61 4.77 -12.99
C THR A 9 19.00 3.42 -12.64
N TRP A 10 18.65 3.20 -11.36
CA TRP A 10 17.97 2.00 -10.90
C TRP A 10 16.62 1.79 -11.62
N ALA A 11 15.79 2.83 -11.75
CA ALA A 11 14.49 2.72 -12.41
C ALA A 11 14.62 2.31 -13.88
N THR A 12 15.63 2.88 -14.58
CA THR A 12 15.93 2.52 -15.97
C THR A 12 16.39 1.07 -16.08
N ASN A 13 17.28 0.61 -15.19
CA ASN A 13 17.83 -0.73 -15.20
C ASN A 13 16.76 -1.80 -14.84
N SER A 14 15.79 -1.43 -14.02
CA SER A 14 14.72 -2.32 -13.52
C SER A 14 13.42 -2.23 -14.33
N ASP A 15 13.38 -1.41 -15.39
CA ASP A 15 12.17 -1.15 -16.20
C ASP A 15 10.97 -0.69 -15.35
N VAL A 16 11.24 0.21 -14.39
CA VAL A 16 10.24 0.77 -13.48
C VAL A 16 9.85 2.18 -13.93
N GLU A 17 8.54 2.44 -13.96
CA GLU A 17 7.98 3.74 -14.31
C GLU A 17 8.39 4.79 -13.27
N ILE A 18 8.97 5.90 -13.74
CA ILE A 18 9.38 7.02 -12.89
C ILE A 18 9.02 8.36 -13.54
N ASP A 19 8.37 9.23 -12.79
CA ASP A 19 8.00 10.59 -13.17
C ASP A 19 8.90 11.60 -12.46
N VAL A 20 9.56 12.46 -13.21
CA VAL A 20 10.36 13.56 -12.67
C VAL A 20 9.48 14.78 -12.46
N VAL A 21 9.27 15.16 -11.19
CA VAL A 21 8.47 16.34 -10.83
C VAL A 21 9.31 17.61 -10.88
N ASN A 22 10.52 17.55 -10.33
CA ASN A 22 11.53 18.61 -10.39
C ASN A 22 12.91 18.05 -10.00
N ASP A 23 13.94 18.92 -9.92
CA ASP A 23 15.32 18.54 -9.65
C ASP A 23 15.55 17.81 -8.31
N HIS A 24 14.59 17.91 -7.38
CA HIS A 24 14.67 17.33 -6.04
C HIS A 24 13.51 16.36 -5.71
N HIS A 25 12.66 16.07 -6.71
CA HIS A 25 11.48 15.24 -6.47
C HIS A 25 11.13 14.38 -7.69
N SER A 26 11.05 13.09 -7.47
CA SER A 26 10.55 12.12 -8.44
C SER A 26 9.47 11.23 -7.81
N VAL A 27 8.65 10.62 -8.64
CA VAL A 27 7.63 9.64 -8.21
C VAL A 27 7.88 8.34 -8.94
N VAL A 28 8.08 7.26 -8.17
CA VAL A 28 8.22 5.90 -8.67
C VAL A 28 6.87 5.21 -8.60
N VAL A 29 6.43 4.57 -9.69
CA VAL A 29 5.16 3.84 -9.75
C VAL A 29 5.43 2.35 -9.73
N LEU A 30 5.07 1.69 -8.63
CA LEU A 30 5.26 0.27 -8.42
C LEU A 30 3.96 -0.50 -8.71
N PRO A 31 3.96 -1.48 -9.64
CA PRO A 31 2.77 -2.29 -9.93
C PRO A 31 2.58 -3.37 -8.87
N GLY A 32 1.36 -3.50 -8.34
CA GLY A 32 0.99 -4.54 -7.38
C GLY A 32 -0.19 -5.38 -7.88
N GLU A 33 -0.54 -6.41 -7.11
CA GLU A 33 -1.66 -7.31 -7.40
C GLU A 33 -2.94 -6.91 -6.66
N LYS A 34 -2.86 -6.69 -5.36
CA LYS A 34 -3.99 -6.29 -4.49
C LYS A 34 -4.17 -4.77 -4.49
N LYS A 35 -3.09 -4.04 -4.33
CA LYS A 35 -3.01 -2.61 -4.57
C LYS A 35 -2.35 -2.39 -5.93
N LEU A 36 -3.16 -2.17 -6.96
CA LEU A 36 -2.73 -2.18 -8.37
C LEU A 36 -1.55 -1.25 -8.67
N LYS A 37 -1.49 -0.09 -8.00
CA LYS A 37 -0.37 0.85 -8.13
C LYS A 37 -0.02 1.44 -6.77
N THR A 38 1.28 1.50 -6.49
CA THR A 38 1.82 2.23 -5.34
C THR A 38 2.76 3.30 -5.85
N ALA A 39 2.35 4.56 -5.75
CA ALA A 39 3.18 5.70 -6.11
C ALA A 39 4.04 6.11 -4.92
N VAL A 40 5.35 5.99 -5.06
CA VAL A 40 6.32 6.39 -4.05
C VAL A 40 6.89 7.75 -4.41
N SER A 41 6.51 8.77 -3.67
CA SER A 41 7.12 10.10 -3.75
C SER A 41 8.50 10.05 -3.12
N VAL A 42 9.53 10.39 -3.88
CA VAL A 42 10.94 10.39 -3.47
C VAL A 42 11.48 11.80 -3.56
N LYS A 43 11.83 12.37 -2.41
CA LYS A 43 12.36 13.73 -2.31
C LYS A 43 13.78 13.70 -1.77
N GLU A 44 14.70 14.35 -2.50
CA GLU A 44 16.07 14.54 -2.04
C GLU A 44 16.17 15.86 -1.28
N SER A 45 16.62 15.76 -0.02
CA SER A 45 16.99 16.91 0.81
C SER A 45 18.52 17.01 0.92
N HIS A 46 19.00 17.99 1.70
CA HIS A 46 20.42 18.13 1.95
C HIS A 46 21.02 16.91 2.69
N HIS A 47 20.23 16.25 3.53
CA HIS A 47 20.70 15.18 4.43
C HIS A 47 20.11 13.79 4.12
N SER A 48 18.99 13.73 3.42
CA SER A 48 18.23 12.48 3.26
C SER A 48 17.56 12.36 1.90
N LEU A 49 17.29 11.12 1.54
CA LEU A 49 16.31 10.73 0.55
C LEU A 49 15.04 10.31 1.30
N ASP A 50 13.99 11.11 1.21
CA ASP A 50 12.73 10.89 1.90
C ASP A 50 11.72 10.25 0.95
N CYS A 51 11.29 9.04 1.27
CA CYS A 51 10.35 8.25 0.47
C CYS A 51 9.02 8.14 1.20
N GLN A 52 7.92 8.33 0.48
CA GLN A 52 6.57 8.25 1.04
C GLN A 52 5.57 7.75 0.00
N ALA A 53 4.77 6.75 0.38
CA ALA A 53 3.67 6.25 -0.43
C ALA A 53 2.34 6.35 0.33
N PHE A 54 1.30 6.87 -0.32
CA PHE A 54 -0.07 6.79 0.19
C PHE A 54 -0.55 5.35 0.11
N ILE A 55 -1.06 4.82 1.21
CA ILE A 55 -1.56 3.45 1.26
C ILE A 55 -3.08 3.40 1.23
N ILE A 56 -3.73 4.07 2.17
CA ILE A 56 -5.18 4.08 2.30
C ILE A 56 -5.63 5.33 3.06
N ARG A 57 -6.82 5.80 2.74
CA ARG A 57 -7.42 6.92 3.47
C ARG A 57 -7.75 6.54 4.91
N ARG A 58 -8.04 7.55 5.72
CA ARG A 58 -8.54 7.39 7.08
C ARG A 58 -9.63 6.29 7.14
N PRO A 59 -9.51 5.30 8.06
CA PRO A 59 -10.53 4.27 8.23
C PRO A 59 -11.86 4.87 8.71
N ASP A 60 -12.98 4.27 8.28
CA ASP A 60 -14.31 4.70 8.69
C ASP A 60 -14.65 4.19 10.09
N GLU A 61 -14.03 3.08 10.52
CA GLU A 61 -14.32 2.36 11.75
C GLU A 61 -13.07 1.71 12.38
N ASN A 62 -13.22 1.20 13.61
CA ASN A 62 -12.19 0.40 14.32
C ASN A 62 -10.85 1.13 14.49
N HIS A 63 -10.86 2.45 14.69
CA HIS A 63 -9.67 3.29 14.68
C HIS A 63 -8.54 2.79 15.59
N LEU A 64 -8.85 2.35 16.82
CA LEU A 64 -7.84 1.87 17.76
C LEU A 64 -7.21 0.56 17.30
N THR A 65 -8.02 -0.42 16.91
CA THR A 65 -7.51 -1.73 16.43
C THR A 65 -6.77 -1.59 15.11
N PHE A 66 -7.22 -0.68 14.24
CA PHE A 66 -6.55 -0.34 12.99
C PHE A 66 -5.16 0.27 13.25
N ALA A 67 -5.06 1.29 14.11
CA ALA A 67 -3.79 1.89 14.46
C ALA A 67 -2.84 0.91 15.17
N THR A 68 -3.38 0.08 16.06
CA THR A 68 -2.61 -0.97 16.73
C THR A 68 -2.03 -1.99 15.73
N TYR A 69 -2.79 -2.35 14.70
CA TYR A 69 -2.31 -3.21 13.63
C TYR A 69 -1.12 -2.58 12.90
N LEU A 70 -1.21 -1.30 12.51
CA LEU A 70 -0.10 -0.59 11.85
C LEU A 70 1.16 -0.55 12.71
N LEU A 71 1.03 -0.24 14.00
CA LEU A 71 2.16 -0.21 14.94
C LEU A 71 2.81 -1.58 15.13
N ARG A 72 2.01 -2.66 15.18
CA ARG A 72 2.55 -4.03 15.24
C ARG A 72 3.27 -4.41 13.95
N LYS A 73 2.73 -4.02 12.79
CA LYS A 73 3.40 -4.23 11.50
C LYS A 73 4.77 -3.55 11.45
N ASN A 74 4.90 -2.36 12.01
CA ASN A 74 6.19 -1.66 12.05
C ASN A 74 7.30 -2.43 12.77
N LEU A 75 6.97 -3.36 13.68
CA LEU A 75 7.96 -4.24 14.30
C LEU A 75 8.57 -5.27 13.34
N GLU A 76 7.88 -5.55 12.24
CA GLU A 76 8.29 -6.55 11.24
C GLU A 76 9.04 -5.91 10.07
N LEU A 77 8.97 -4.58 9.91
CA LEU A 77 9.52 -3.84 8.77
C LEU A 77 10.98 -3.45 9.02
N SER A 78 11.79 -3.47 7.97
CA SER A 78 13.23 -3.22 8.05
C SER A 78 13.61 -1.78 7.77
N MET A 79 13.08 -1.20 6.70
CA MET A 79 13.45 0.14 6.22
C MET A 79 12.28 1.10 6.18
N THR A 80 11.06 0.57 6.11
CA THR A 80 9.84 1.37 6.02
C THR A 80 9.07 1.36 7.34
N ALA A 81 8.18 2.32 7.52
CA ALA A 81 7.23 2.35 8.63
C ALA A 81 5.90 2.95 8.19
N PHE A 82 4.81 2.40 8.69
CA PHE A 82 3.50 3.04 8.57
C PHE A 82 3.44 4.31 9.42
N ALA A 83 2.86 5.33 8.84
CA ALA A 83 2.60 6.62 9.47
C ALA A 83 1.18 7.09 9.15
N VAL A 84 0.65 7.94 10.00
CA VAL A 84 -0.68 8.54 9.83
C VAL A 84 -0.52 10.05 9.82
N ASP A 85 -1.12 10.73 8.86
CA ASP A 85 -1.09 12.18 8.77
C ASP A 85 -2.17 12.83 9.66
N HIS A 86 -2.23 14.17 9.63
CA HIS A 86 -3.21 14.94 10.43
C HIS A 86 -4.67 14.73 10.00
N LEU A 87 -4.93 14.20 8.80
CA LEU A 87 -6.26 13.83 8.31
C LEU A 87 -6.64 12.40 8.71
N GLY A 88 -5.68 11.61 9.16
CA GLY A 88 -5.85 10.20 9.49
C GLY A 88 -5.53 9.26 8.33
N ASP A 89 -5.03 9.78 7.22
CA ASP A 89 -4.62 8.99 6.07
C ASP A 89 -3.32 8.25 6.34
N VAL A 90 -3.22 7.02 5.84
CA VAL A 90 -2.11 6.11 6.10
C VAL A 90 -1.09 6.16 4.98
N TYR A 91 0.14 6.33 5.37
CA TYR A 91 1.31 6.32 4.50
C TYR A 91 2.31 5.25 4.93
N LEU A 92 3.09 4.77 3.99
CA LEU A 92 4.33 4.04 4.24
C LEU A 92 5.48 5.00 3.98
N ARG A 93 6.45 5.09 4.90
CA ARG A 93 7.56 6.04 4.84
C ARG A 93 8.89 5.38 5.08
N ALA A 94 9.94 5.95 4.46
CA ALA A 94 11.34 5.70 4.77
C ALA A 94 12.14 7.01 4.66
N ALA A 95 13.19 7.13 5.43
CA ALA A 95 14.17 8.21 5.30
C ALA A 95 15.57 7.58 5.31
N ILE A 96 16.31 7.75 4.23
CA ILE A 96 17.65 7.18 4.05
C ILE A 96 18.67 8.32 4.08
N PRO A 97 19.74 8.24 4.88
CA PRO A 97 20.84 9.19 4.80
C PRO A 97 21.36 9.26 3.36
N ARG A 98 21.56 10.47 2.84
CA ARG A 98 21.92 10.68 1.44
C ARG A 98 23.19 9.93 1.03
N GLU A 99 24.16 9.88 1.93
CA GLU A 99 25.45 9.22 1.74
C GLU A 99 25.36 7.69 1.67
N ALA A 100 24.27 7.12 2.18
CA ALA A 100 24.03 5.68 2.17
C ALA A 100 23.32 5.18 0.93
N VAL A 101 22.85 6.07 0.05
CA VAL A 101 22.05 5.71 -1.13
C VAL A 101 22.92 5.00 -2.17
N THR A 102 22.53 3.78 -2.53
CA THR A 102 23.10 2.95 -3.60
C THR A 102 21.96 2.32 -4.40
N GLU A 103 22.23 1.86 -5.63
CA GLU A 103 21.22 1.14 -6.43
C GLU A 103 20.68 -0.10 -5.70
N ASP A 104 21.53 -0.87 -5.04
CA ASP A 104 21.13 -2.05 -4.25
C ASP A 104 20.24 -1.68 -3.06
N LEU A 105 20.52 -0.56 -2.39
CA LEU A 105 19.66 -0.08 -1.31
C LEU A 105 18.30 0.39 -1.85
N ILE A 106 18.28 1.11 -2.98
CA ILE A 106 17.05 1.53 -3.66
C ILE A 106 16.22 0.31 -4.08
N ASP A 107 16.84 -0.71 -4.67
CA ASP A 107 16.14 -1.93 -5.10
C ASP A 107 15.43 -2.60 -3.92
N ARG A 108 16.15 -2.82 -2.82
CA ARG A 108 15.56 -3.40 -1.60
C ARG A 108 14.48 -2.53 -0.98
N LEU A 109 14.66 -1.21 -0.96
CA LEU A 109 13.70 -0.27 -0.42
C LEU A 109 12.41 -0.25 -1.24
N MET A 110 12.49 -0.18 -2.56
CA MET A 110 11.33 -0.20 -3.45
C MET A 110 10.63 -1.56 -3.42
N GLY A 111 11.39 -2.65 -3.31
CA GLY A 111 10.85 -3.99 -3.07
C GLY A 111 10.06 -4.08 -1.76
N GLU A 112 10.54 -3.47 -0.67
CA GLU A 112 9.81 -3.41 0.60
C GLU A 112 8.55 -2.53 0.48
N PHE A 113 8.62 -1.36 -0.16
CA PHE A 113 7.43 -0.53 -0.45
C PHE A 113 6.35 -1.33 -1.18
N LEU A 114 6.73 -2.02 -2.27
CA LEU A 114 5.78 -2.82 -3.05
C LEU A 114 5.18 -3.95 -2.22
N THR A 115 6.01 -4.76 -1.59
CA THR A 115 5.58 -5.94 -0.83
C THR A 115 4.67 -5.56 0.33
N VAL A 116 5.04 -4.54 1.11
CA VAL A 116 4.28 -4.10 2.28
C VAL A 116 2.96 -3.44 1.87
N ALA A 117 2.98 -2.54 0.87
CA ALA A 117 1.79 -1.89 0.37
C ALA A 117 0.78 -2.92 -0.17
N ASP A 118 1.24 -3.85 -0.98
CA ASP A 118 0.38 -4.86 -1.61
C ASP A 118 -0.16 -5.87 -0.59
N SER A 119 0.71 -6.45 0.24
CA SER A 119 0.31 -7.48 1.22
C SER A 119 -0.60 -6.96 2.33
N SER A 120 -0.48 -5.69 2.71
CA SER A 120 -1.28 -5.09 3.77
C SER A 120 -2.62 -4.53 3.29
N PHE A 121 -2.79 -4.28 2.01
CA PHE A 121 -3.90 -3.50 1.48
C PHE A 121 -5.27 -4.10 1.78
N ASN A 122 -5.47 -5.40 1.50
CA ASN A 122 -6.74 -6.06 1.74
C ASN A 122 -7.07 -6.16 3.23
N GLU A 123 -6.07 -6.40 4.07
CA GLU A 123 -6.24 -6.43 5.53
C GLU A 123 -6.66 -5.06 6.08
N LEU A 124 -6.07 -3.99 5.58
CA LEU A 124 -6.43 -2.61 5.96
C LEU A 124 -7.86 -2.27 5.51
N LEU A 125 -8.27 -2.71 4.31
CA LEU A 125 -9.65 -2.54 3.84
C LEU A 125 -10.65 -3.24 4.77
N VAL A 126 -10.42 -4.50 5.12
CA VAL A 126 -11.31 -5.27 6.01
C VAL A 126 -11.38 -4.62 7.39
N ARG A 127 -10.24 -4.21 7.96
CA ARG A 127 -10.21 -3.62 9.30
C ARG A 127 -10.88 -2.26 9.38
N GLY A 128 -10.69 -1.42 8.39
CA GLY A 128 -11.14 -0.02 8.43
C GLY A 128 -12.46 0.26 7.73
N PHE A 129 -12.97 -0.65 6.87
CA PHE A 129 -14.07 -0.34 5.95
C PHE A 129 -15.08 -1.48 5.77
N ILE A 130 -15.07 -2.51 6.62
CA ILE A 130 -15.90 -3.69 6.42
C ILE A 130 -17.40 -3.38 6.35
N THR A 131 -17.87 -2.44 7.16
CA THR A 131 -19.29 -2.04 7.17
C THR A 131 -19.69 -1.36 5.86
N SER A 132 -18.83 -0.47 5.35
CA SER A 132 -19.04 0.21 4.06
C SER A 132 -18.99 -0.77 2.90
N MET A 133 -18.06 -1.73 2.94
CA MET A 133 -17.94 -2.78 1.91
C MET A 133 -19.17 -3.70 1.89
N LYS A 134 -19.71 -4.07 3.05
CA LYS A 134 -20.95 -4.86 3.13
C LYS A 134 -22.14 -4.13 2.52
N LYS A 135 -22.32 -2.85 2.84
CA LYS A 135 -23.38 -2.03 2.26
C LYS A 135 -23.24 -1.90 0.73
N GLU A 136 -22.03 -1.71 0.22
CA GLU A 136 -21.78 -1.65 -1.22
C GLU A 136 -22.07 -2.98 -1.89
N TRP A 137 -21.67 -4.11 -1.29
CA TRP A 137 -21.97 -5.45 -1.80
C TRP A 137 -23.48 -5.67 -1.92
N GLU A 138 -24.23 -5.45 -0.84
CA GLU A 138 -25.70 -5.60 -0.80
C GLU A 138 -26.37 -4.72 -1.85
N TRP A 139 -25.94 -3.48 -1.99
CA TRP A 139 -26.48 -2.55 -2.95
C TRP A 139 -26.23 -2.99 -4.42
N ARG A 140 -25.00 -3.45 -4.73
CA ARG A 140 -24.66 -3.97 -6.05
C ARG A 140 -25.44 -5.23 -6.41
N VAL A 141 -25.53 -6.17 -5.47
CA VAL A 141 -26.30 -7.41 -5.65
C VAL A 141 -27.78 -7.11 -5.90
N SER A 142 -28.39 -6.21 -5.11
CA SER A 142 -29.81 -5.84 -5.27
C SER A 142 -30.14 -5.18 -6.60
N ARG A 143 -29.15 -4.53 -7.23
CA ARG A 143 -29.30 -3.85 -8.54
C ARG A 143 -28.79 -4.66 -9.72
N GLY A 144 -28.23 -5.83 -9.50
CA GLY A 144 -27.60 -6.64 -10.53
C GLY A 144 -26.34 -6.01 -11.12
N GLU A 145 -25.66 -5.13 -10.36
CA GLU A 145 -24.41 -4.52 -10.76
C GLU A 145 -23.21 -5.43 -10.50
N SER A 146 -22.11 -5.17 -11.21
CA SER A 146 -20.87 -5.95 -11.06
C SER A 146 -20.28 -5.83 -9.67
N THR A 147 -20.01 -6.97 -9.02
CA THR A 147 -19.32 -7.08 -7.73
C THR A 147 -17.81 -7.33 -7.88
N ARG A 148 -17.29 -7.24 -9.11
CA ARG A 148 -15.90 -7.61 -9.44
C ARG A 148 -14.86 -6.90 -8.55
N ASN A 149 -15.10 -5.66 -8.18
CA ASN A 149 -14.20 -4.87 -7.31
C ASN A 149 -14.11 -5.42 -5.89
N LEU A 150 -15.12 -6.17 -5.45
CA LEU A 150 -15.25 -6.73 -4.11
C LEU A 150 -15.07 -8.25 -4.08
N GLU A 151 -14.75 -8.87 -5.20
CA GLU A 151 -14.66 -10.33 -5.34
C GLU A 151 -13.62 -10.95 -4.41
N ALA A 152 -12.49 -10.27 -4.18
CA ALA A 152 -11.47 -10.69 -3.24
C ALA A 152 -11.99 -10.86 -1.79
N PHE A 153 -13.11 -10.22 -1.46
CA PHE A 153 -13.73 -10.20 -0.13
C PHE A 153 -15.05 -10.98 -0.08
N ARG A 154 -15.42 -11.68 -1.15
CA ARG A 154 -16.72 -12.38 -1.27
C ARG A 154 -17.04 -13.25 -0.07
N LYS A 155 -16.08 -14.04 0.43
CA LYS A 155 -16.28 -14.91 1.58
C LYS A 155 -16.68 -14.17 2.87
N ILE A 156 -16.31 -12.91 2.99
CA ILE A 156 -16.61 -12.06 4.15
C ILE A 156 -17.91 -11.28 3.93
N LEU A 157 -18.20 -10.91 2.68
CA LEU A 157 -19.30 -10.02 2.30
C LEU A 157 -20.59 -10.79 2.02
N ASP A 158 -20.49 -12.02 1.48
CA ASP A 158 -21.63 -12.85 1.11
C ASP A 158 -21.89 -13.91 2.21
N PRO A 159 -22.98 -13.76 3.02
CA PRO A 159 -23.30 -14.70 4.09
C PRO A 159 -23.62 -16.11 3.58
N ASP A 160 -24.06 -16.25 2.33
CA ASP A 160 -24.47 -17.53 1.75
C ASP A 160 -23.31 -18.31 1.15
N SER A 161 -22.18 -17.66 0.89
CA SER A 161 -20.96 -18.32 0.37
C SER A 161 -20.36 -19.32 1.37
N GLN A 162 -20.62 -19.17 2.67
CA GLN A 162 -20.15 -20.10 3.71
C GLN A 162 -20.96 -21.38 3.79
N LYS A 163 -22.19 -21.42 3.24
CA LYS A 163 -23.07 -22.60 3.30
C LYS A 163 -22.76 -23.63 2.21
N SER A 164 -22.13 -23.21 1.12
CA SER A 164 -21.81 -24.10 0.00
C SER A 164 -20.59 -25.00 0.24
N ASP A 165 -19.66 -24.61 1.10
CA ASP A 165 -18.45 -25.41 1.39
C ASP A 165 -18.72 -26.57 2.39
N THR A 166 -19.86 -26.56 3.09
CA THR A 166 -20.21 -27.58 4.09
C THR A 166 -20.92 -28.81 3.47
N HIS A 167 -21.38 -28.72 2.21
CA HIS A 167 -22.12 -29.82 1.55
C HIS A 167 -21.28 -30.69 0.60
N MET A 168 -19.98 -30.49 0.51
CA MET A 168 -19.09 -31.32 -0.31
C MET A 168 -18.17 -32.26 0.51
N SER A 169 -18.52 -32.53 1.78
CA SER A 169 -17.76 -33.46 2.65
C SER A 169 -18.72 -34.50 3.30
N GLU A 170 -19.55 -35.15 2.47
CA GLU A 170 -20.20 -36.46 2.82
C GLU A 170 -20.05 -37.43 1.66
#